data_26eb332569c205577ce186899db7d387
#
_entry.id   26eb332569c205577ce186899db7d387
#
_cell.length_a   1.000
_cell.length_b   1.000
_cell.length_c   1.000
_cell.angle_alpha   90.00
_cell.angle_beta   90.00
_cell.angle_gamma   90.00
#
_symmetry.space_group_name_H-M   'P 1'
#
loop_
_entity.id
_entity.type
_entity.pdbx_description
1 polymer ?
#
loop_
_entity_poly.entity_id
_entity_poly.type
_entity_poly.pdbx_seq_one_letter_code
_entity_poly.pdbx_strand_id
1 'polypeptide(L)'
;MVAIPASGLISKREWRVSGANPPARKSKASSRWWMSVLASAVVSLAAFLLYRTLSRYSLDQIVASVRAIPAERLGMAGLFAGASYLCLTGFDWLALRYVGRPLSYRLAALASFTSLSLGHNIGFAALSSGAVRYRFYSRWGLTTDQVAKLILFCGFTVGLGLTILGGSALLFRPELARDITGLQKPIVIALGVACLGLASAYVATAALHRRGQVIKVRTWSLYMPPLRLAVAQVIVGPLNFACVAACLHQALAAVTDVEYLGVASVYVIANVTSLITHVPGGLGVIESVVMFLLPGANLIGALIVFRFVYYLMPLAIGLPLFLATELLFRKRRCNSPLAEKALQQ
;
A
#
# COMPACT_ATOMS: atom_id res chain seq x y z
N MET A 1 32.89 -72.23 28.23
CA MET A 1 32.66 -73.45 27.41
C MET A 1 31.14 -73.65 27.32
N VAL A 2 30.50 -73.15 26.30
CA VAL A 2 29.21 -73.59 25.77
C VAL A 2 29.09 -73.06 24.35
N ALA A 3 28.76 -73.94 23.42
CA ALA A 3 28.87 -73.88 21.98
C ALA A 3 27.78 -73.02 21.30
N ILE A 4 28.18 -72.41 20.19
CA ILE A 4 27.31 -71.80 19.16
C ILE A 4 26.83 -72.92 18.23
N PRO A 5 25.53 -72.96 17.84
CA PRO A 5 25.14 -73.67 16.65
C PRO A 5 24.90 -72.66 15.49
N ALA A 6 25.52 -72.96 14.38
CA ALA A 6 25.30 -72.31 13.09
C ALA A 6 23.97 -72.76 12.45
N SER A 7 23.61 -71.99 11.39
CA SER A 7 22.69 -72.28 10.32
C SER A 7 21.22 -71.90 10.50
N GLY A 8 20.83 -70.91 9.66
CA GLY A 8 19.46 -70.56 9.32
C GLY A 8 19.45 -69.72 8.08
N LEU A 9 19.38 -70.35 6.91
CA LEU A 9 19.15 -69.78 5.61
C LEU A 9 17.87 -68.94 5.61
N ILE A 10 18.01 -67.63 5.50
CA ILE A 10 16.86 -66.75 5.28
C ILE A 10 16.76 -66.44 3.79
N SER A 11 15.73 -66.98 3.21
CA SER A 11 15.17 -66.77 1.88
C SER A 11 15.16 -65.30 1.46
N LYS A 12 15.73 -65.01 0.31
CA LYS A 12 15.54 -63.78 -0.44
C LYS A 12 14.04 -63.62 -0.79
N ARG A 13 13.28 -62.90 0.02
CA ARG A 13 11.97 -62.37 -0.42
C ARG A 13 12.23 -61.14 -1.27
N GLU A 14 11.95 -61.28 -2.55
CA GLU A 14 11.87 -60.20 -3.52
C GLU A 14 10.80 -59.20 -3.06
N TRP A 15 11.24 -58.01 -2.62
CA TRP A 15 10.38 -56.87 -2.47
C TRP A 15 10.08 -56.31 -3.87
N ARG A 16 8.94 -56.72 -4.44
CA ARG A 16 8.35 -56.00 -5.56
C ARG A 16 7.98 -54.59 -5.05
N VAL A 17 8.79 -53.64 -5.43
CA VAL A 17 8.44 -52.23 -5.29
C VAL A 17 7.26 -51.97 -6.20
N SER A 18 6.05 -51.90 -5.63
CA SER A 18 4.86 -51.41 -6.28
C SER A 18 5.17 -50.05 -6.88
N GLY A 19 5.10 -49.95 -8.21
CA GLY A 19 5.29 -48.70 -8.93
C GLY A 19 4.21 -47.66 -8.60
N ALA A 20 4.42 -46.97 -7.51
CA ALA A 20 3.70 -45.70 -7.27
C ALA A 20 4.30 -44.66 -8.22
N ASN A 21 3.57 -44.35 -9.28
CA ASN A 21 3.89 -43.24 -10.14
C ASN A 21 4.08 -41.97 -9.27
N PRO A 22 5.20 -41.24 -9.39
CA PRO A 22 5.37 -39.99 -8.67
C PRO A 22 4.22 -39.06 -9.06
N PRO A 23 3.63 -38.33 -8.08
CA PRO A 23 2.52 -37.43 -8.37
C PRO A 23 2.94 -36.46 -9.47
N ALA A 24 2.13 -36.37 -10.52
CA ALA A 24 2.35 -35.55 -11.69
C ALA A 24 2.75 -34.12 -11.24
N ARG A 25 3.95 -33.73 -11.55
CA ARG A 25 4.56 -32.43 -11.29
C ARG A 25 3.73 -31.39 -12.05
N LYS A 26 2.69 -30.82 -11.39
CA LYS A 26 1.86 -29.77 -11.97
C LYS A 26 2.75 -28.72 -12.60
N SER A 27 2.62 -28.55 -13.90
CA SER A 27 3.54 -27.81 -14.74
C SER A 27 3.72 -26.38 -14.26
N LYS A 28 4.97 -25.98 -13.97
CA LYS A 28 5.36 -24.60 -13.66
C LYS A 28 5.08 -23.62 -14.83
N ALA A 29 4.70 -24.10 -15.97
CA ALA A 29 4.34 -23.30 -17.16
C ALA A 29 3.02 -22.54 -16.99
N SER A 30 2.00 -23.16 -16.41
CA SER A 30 0.69 -22.54 -16.14
C SER A 30 0.80 -21.32 -15.19
N SER A 31 1.62 -21.43 -14.14
CA SER A 31 1.84 -20.29 -13.20
C SER A 31 2.55 -19.09 -13.86
N ARG A 32 3.33 -19.33 -14.92
CA ARG A 32 4.09 -18.27 -15.61
C ARG A 32 3.22 -17.42 -16.54
N TRP A 33 2.28 -18.04 -17.21
CA TRP A 33 1.35 -17.37 -18.11
C TRP A 33 0.43 -16.42 -17.34
N TRP A 34 -0.16 -16.88 -16.22
CA TRP A 34 -1.01 -16.05 -15.36
C TRP A 34 -0.29 -14.82 -14.82
N MET A 35 0.99 -14.95 -14.44
CA MET A 35 1.76 -13.79 -13.96
C MET A 35 2.03 -12.76 -15.06
N SER A 36 2.23 -13.20 -16.30
CA SER A 36 2.39 -12.28 -17.44
C SER A 36 1.08 -11.62 -17.81
N VAL A 37 -0.02 -12.36 -17.80
CA VAL A 37 -1.38 -11.84 -18.02
C VAL A 37 -1.74 -10.83 -16.93
N LEU A 38 -1.47 -11.13 -15.66
CA LEU A 38 -1.72 -10.21 -14.56
C LEU A 38 -0.92 -8.90 -14.72
N ALA A 39 0.36 -8.99 -15.10
CA ALA A 39 1.17 -7.80 -15.34
C ALA A 39 0.64 -6.97 -16.52
N SER A 40 0.28 -7.62 -17.63
CA SER A 40 -0.32 -6.92 -18.77
C SER A 40 -1.64 -6.29 -18.40
N ALA A 41 -2.50 -6.99 -17.65
CA ALA A 41 -3.77 -6.46 -17.16
C ALA A 41 -3.57 -5.24 -16.26
N VAL A 42 -2.60 -5.28 -15.32
CA VAL A 42 -2.27 -4.15 -14.44
C VAL A 42 -1.77 -2.95 -15.26
N VAL A 43 -0.89 -3.18 -16.23
CA VAL A 43 -0.37 -2.10 -17.10
C VAL A 43 -1.46 -1.52 -17.99
N SER A 44 -2.28 -2.38 -18.61
CA SER A 44 -3.39 -1.93 -19.47
C SER A 44 -4.43 -1.14 -18.68
N LEU A 45 -4.75 -1.62 -17.45
CA LEU A 45 -5.66 -0.92 -16.56
C LEU A 45 -5.07 0.42 -16.10
N ALA A 46 -3.77 0.46 -15.75
CA ALA A 46 -3.10 1.72 -15.40
C ALA A 46 -3.10 2.72 -16.56
N ALA A 47 -2.80 2.25 -17.78
CA ALA A 47 -2.84 3.07 -18.98
C ALA A 47 -4.28 3.58 -19.29
N PHE A 48 -5.28 2.71 -19.16
CA PHE A 48 -6.68 3.09 -19.33
C PHE A 48 -7.13 4.13 -18.31
N LEU A 49 -6.75 3.96 -17.04
CA LEU A 49 -7.14 4.90 -15.98
C LEU A 49 -6.36 6.22 -16.08
N LEU A 50 -5.12 6.17 -16.51
CA LEU A 50 -4.36 7.37 -16.86
C LEU A 50 -5.05 8.12 -18.00
N TYR A 51 -5.42 7.42 -19.07
CA TYR A 51 -6.20 8.00 -20.17
C TYR A 51 -7.51 8.59 -19.67
N ARG A 52 -8.29 7.87 -18.87
CA ARG A 52 -9.55 8.36 -18.29
C ARG A 52 -9.37 9.58 -17.38
N THR A 53 -8.26 9.64 -16.62
CA THR A 53 -7.93 10.79 -15.77
C THR A 53 -7.55 11.99 -16.62
N LEU A 54 -6.69 11.79 -17.63
CA LEU A 54 -6.29 12.84 -18.56
C LEU A 54 -7.44 13.31 -19.47
N SER A 55 -8.38 12.42 -19.83
CA SER A 55 -9.57 12.82 -20.62
C SER A 55 -10.58 13.67 -19.85
N ARG A 56 -10.52 13.67 -18.50
CA ARG A 56 -11.34 14.58 -17.67
C ARG A 56 -10.75 15.98 -17.54
N TYR A 57 -9.45 16.12 -17.72
CA TYR A 57 -8.72 17.37 -17.64
C TYR A 57 -7.87 17.50 -18.89
N SER A 58 -8.08 18.57 -19.68
CA SER A 58 -7.21 18.81 -20.83
C SER A 58 -5.78 19.11 -20.35
N LEU A 59 -4.78 18.74 -21.16
CA LEU A 59 -3.38 19.07 -20.84
C LEU A 59 -3.20 20.58 -20.65
N ASP A 60 -3.92 21.39 -21.44
CA ASP A 60 -3.90 22.85 -21.33
C ASP A 60 -4.44 23.33 -19.97
N GLN A 61 -5.51 22.70 -19.47
CA GLN A 61 -6.05 23.01 -18.14
C GLN A 61 -5.07 22.67 -17.03
N ILE A 62 -4.40 21.50 -17.13
CA ILE A 62 -3.37 21.11 -16.14
C ILE A 62 -2.21 22.11 -16.19
N VAL A 63 -1.70 22.43 -17.37
CA VAL A 63 -0.59 23.38 -17.53
C VAL A 63 -0.98 24.78 -17.06
N ALA A 64 -2.16 25.26 -17.40
CA ALA A 64 -2.66 26.55 -16.95
C ALA A 64 -2.80 26.59 -15.43
N SER A 65 -3.37 25.53 -14.81
CA SER A 65 -3.53 25.45 -13.35
C SER A 65 -2.16 25.39 -12.63
N VAL A 66 -1.20 24.64 -13.15
CA VAL A 66 0.15 24.56 -12.58
C VAL A 66 0.87 25.91 -12.68
N ARG A 67 0.72 26.63 -13.80
CA ARG A 67 1.32 27.98 -14.00
C ARG A 67 0.70 29.03 -13.11
N ALA A 68 -0.56 28.88 -12.73
CA ALA A 68 -1.26 29.80 -11.86
C ALA A 68 -0.81 29.71 -10.38
N ILE A 69 -0.17 28.60 -9.98
CA ILE A 69 0.32 28.41 -8.60
C ILE A 69 1.76 28.93 -8.50
N PRO A 70 2.08 29.73 -7.46
CA PRO A 70 3.44 30.19 -7.20
C PRO A 70 4.43 29.02 -7.07
N ALA A 71 5.61 29.14 -7.68
CA ALA A 71 6.62 28.06 -7.71
C ALA A 71 7.01 27.57 -6.32
N GLU A 72 7.05 28.46 -5.31
CA GLU A 72 7.31 28.10 -3.92
C GLU A 72 6.25 27.12 -3.39
N ARG A 73 4.97 27.40 -3.60
CA ARG A 73 3.85 26.54 -3.18
C ARG A 73 3.88 25.19 -3.90
N LEU A 74 4.19 25.22 -5.20
CA LEU A 74 4.34 24.01 -5.98
C LEU A 74 5.52 23.15 -5.50
N GLY A 75 6.66 23.79 -5.19
CA GLY A 75 7.82 23.12 -4.60
C GLY A 75 7.53 22.49 -3.25
N MET A 76 6.81 23.22 -2.38
CA MET A 76 6.38 22.69 -1.08
C MET A 76 5.37 21.55 -1.23
N ALA A 77 4.42 21.63 -2.16
CA ALA A 77 3.52 20.52 -2.46
C ALA A 77 4.29 19.27 -2.91
N GLY A 78 5.28 19.43 -3.79
CA GLY A 78 6.17 18.34 -4.21
C GLY A 78 6.98 17.74 -3.05
N LEU A 79 7.52 18.59 -2.16
CA LEU A 79 8.25 18.15 -0.97
C LEU A 79 7.35 17.30 -0.05
N PHE A 80 6.14 17.75 0.24
CA PHE A 80 5.19 17.00 1.07
C PHE A 80 4.70 15.72 0.40
N ALA A 81 4.50 15.73 -0.91
CA ALA A 81 4.23 14.50 -1.67
C ALA A 81 5.38 13.51 -1.54
N GLY A 82 6.63 13.95 -1.72
CA GLY A 82 7.83 13.14 -1.54
C GLY A 82 7.94 12.57 -0.11
N ALA A 83 7.69 13.40 0.92
CA ALA A 83 7.69 12.98 2.32
C ALA A 83 6.61 11.91 2.59
N SER A 84 5.41 12.06 2.02
CA SER A 84 4.37 11.03 2.10
C SER A 84 4.83 9.72 1.46
N TYR A 85 5.39 9.74 0.26
CA TYR A 85 5.92 8.53 -0.39
C TYR A 85 7.07 7.89 0.40
N LEU A 86 7.91 8.67 1.09
CA LEU A 86 8.90 8.14 2.03
C LEU A 86 8.24 7.40 3.21
N CYS A 87 7.19 7.96 3.79
CA CYS A 87 6.41 7.28 4.82
C CYS A 87 5.82 5.95 4.29
N LEU A 88 5.26 5.96 3.08
CA LEU A 88 4.69 4.78 2.44
C LEU A 88 5.74 3.70 2.17
N THR A 89 6.96 4.05 1.74
CA THR A 89 8.06 3.09 1.63
C THR A 89 8.50 2.55 2.98
N GLY A 90 8.38 3.38 4.02
CA GLY A 90 8.57 2.98 5.42
C GLY A 90 7.56 1.93 5.88
N PHE A 91 6.30 1.99 5.43
CA PHE A 91 5.29 0.96 5.77
C PHE A 91 5.73 -0.42 5.31
N ASP A 92 6.16 -0.55 4.05
CA ASP A 92 6.61 -1.83 3.51
C ASP A 92 7.88 -2.33 4.24
N TRP A 93 8.81 -1.43 4.58
CA TRP A 93 10.02 -1.78 5.30
C TRP A 93 9.74 -2.27 6.73
N LEU A 94 8.78 -1.67 7.44
CA LEU A 94 8.30 -2.15 8.73
C LEU A 94 7.57 -3.49 8.59
N ALA A 95 6.73 -3.62 7.56
CA ALA A 95 5.97 -4.84 7.28
C ALA A 95 6.89 -6.03 6.95
N LEU A 96 8.00 -5.82 6.22
CA LEU A 96 9.01 -6.86 5.97
C LEU A 96 9.66 -7.37 7.26
N ARG A 97 9.88 -6.49 8.23
CA ARG A 97 10.37 -6.89 9.56
C ARG A 97 9.31 -7.64 10.35
N TYR A 98 8.05 -7.23 10.23
CA TYR A 98 6.93 -7.91 10.86
C TYR A 98 6.77 -9.36 10.37
N VAL A 99 6.90 -9.60 9.07
CA VAL A 99 6.80 -10.96 8.49
C VAL A 99 8.08 -11.79 8.62
N GLY A 100 9.12 -11.26 9.29
CA GLY A 100 10.38 -11.96 9.53
C GLY A 100 11.26 -12.14 8.29
N ARG A 101 11.09 -11.30 7.27
CA ARG A 101 11.86 -11.31 6.03
C ARG A 101 12.46 -9.92 5.74
N PRO A 102 13.43 -9.47 6.53
CA PRO A 102 14.05 -8.17 6.32
C PRO A 102 14.80 -8.14 4.98
N LEU A 103 14.37 -7.24 4.10
CA LEU A 103 15.06 -6.89 2.87
C LEU A 103 15.74 -5.52 3.02
N SER A 104 16.69 -5.23 2.15
CA SER A 104 17.30 -3.91 2.10
C SER A 104 16.24 -2.83 1.83
N TYR A 105 16.40 -1.65 2.43
CA TYR A 105 15.45 -0.55 2.24
C TYR A 105 15.24 -0.19 0.77
N ARG A 106 16.30 -0.26 -0.05
CA ARG A 106 16.21 0.02 -1.50
C ARG A 106 15.22 -0.89 -2.22
N LEU A 107 15.18 -2.17 -1.89
CA LEU A 107 14.23 -3.12 -2.47
C LEU A 107 12.80 -2.88 -1.95
N ALA A 108 12.66 -2.64 -0.65
CA ALA A 108 11.37 -2.28 -0.06
C ALA A 108 10.81 -0.99 -0.68
N ALA A 109 11.64 0.04 -0.80
CA ALA A 109 11.26 1.31 -1.41
C ALA A 109 10.87 1.17 -2.87
N LEU A 110 11.63 0.38 -3.66
CA LEU A 110 11.31 0.10 -5.06
C LEU A 110 9.95 -0.57 -5.19
N ALA A 111 9.69 -1.65 -4.43
CA ALA A 111 8.42 -2.36 -4.47
C ALA A 111 7.26 -1.49 -3.99
N SER A 112 7.44 -0.77 -2.88
CA SER A 112 6.42 0.09 -2.30
C SER A 112 6.07 1.26 -3.22
N PHE A 113 7.06 2.04 -3.66
CA PHE A 113 6.86 3.17 -4.54
C PHE A 113 6.16 2.76 -5.84
N THR A 114 6.67 1.71 -6.50
CA THR A 114 6.10 1.20 -7.75
C THR A 114 4.67 0.69 -7.55
N SER A 115 4.41 -0.06 -6.47
CA SER A 115 3.08 -0.62 -6.23
C SER A 115 2.05 0.45 -5.86
N LEU A 116 2.46 1.48 -5.12
CA LEU A 116 1.55 2.53 -4.67
C LEU A 116 1.31 3.60 -5.73
N SER A 117 2.33 3.98 -6.50
CA SER A 117 2.16 4.89 -7.63
C SER A 117 1.17 4.35 -8.68
N LEU A 118 1.20 3.03 -8.91
CA LEU A 118 0.20 2.36 -9.75
C LEU A 118 -1.14 2.20 -9.01
N GLY A 119 -1.11 1.70 -7.77
CA GLY A 119 -2.29 1.35 -6.98
C GLY A 119 -3.19 2.53 -6.66
N HIS A 120 -2.64 3.69 -6.36
CA HIS A 120 -3.40 4.91 -6.08
C HIS A 120 -4.22 5.40 -7.28
N ASN A 121 -3.76 5.12 -8.50
CA ASN A 121 -4.44 5.52 -9.72
C ASN A 121 -5.46 4.47 -10.22
N ILE A 122 -5.19 3.17 -9.98
CA ILE A 122 -6.03 2.07 -10.47
C ILE A 122 -7.35 1.95 -9.68
N GLY A 123 -7.36 2.39 -8.43
CA GLY A 123 -8.46 2.11 -7.50
C GLY A 123 -8.39 0.69 -6.91
N PHE A 124 -9.27 0.38 -5.96
CA PHE A 124 -9.11 -0.81 -5.12
C PHE A 124 -7.65 -0.93 -4.66
N ALA A 125 -7.12 0.18 -4.09
CA ALA A 125 -5.70 0.38 -3.87
C ALA A 125 -5.00 -0.79 -3.13
N ALA A 126 -5.71 -1.45 -2.23
CA ALA A 126 -5.22 -2.63 -1.53
C ALA A 126 -4.99 -3.82 -2.48
N LEU A 127 -5.90 -4.04 -3.44
CA LEU A 127 -5.83 -5.18 -4.36
C LEU A 127 -4.82 -4.92 -5.48
N SER A 128 -4.87 -3.75 -6.12
CA SER A 128 -3.99 -3.38 -7.23
C SER A 128 -2.53 -3.23 -6.78
N SER A 129 -2.29 -2.48 -5.69
CA SER A 129 -0.95 -2.39 -5.11
C SER A 129 -0.48 -3.73 -4.53
N GLY A 130 -1.40 -4.54 -3.99
CA GLY A 130 -1.14 -5.89 -3.51
C GLY A 130 -0.63 -6.82 -4.61
N ALA A 131 -1.22 -6.78 -5.81
CA ALA A 131 -0.78 -7.58 -6.96
C ALA A 131 0.65 -7.21 -7.40
N VAL A 132 0.97 -5.91 -7.44
CA VAL A 132 2.33 -5.44 -7.76
C VAL A 132 3.32 -5.84 -6.66
N ARG A 133 2.98 -5.64 -5.37
CA ARG A 133 3.77 -6.11 -4.22
C ARG A 133 4.04 -7.60 -4.29
N TYR A 134 3.00 -8.41 -4.54
CA TYR A 134 3.14 -9.85 -4.66
C TYR A 134 4.15 -10.22 -5.75
N ARG A 135 4.11 -9.52 -6.88
CA ARG A 135 5.02 -9.76 -8.00
C ARG A 135 6.48 -9.47 -7.65
N PHE A 136 6.78 -8.41 -6.91
CA PHE A 136 8.13 -8.09 -6.45
C PHE A 136 8.58 -9.06 -5.35
N TYR A 137 7.82 -9.15 -4.27
CA TYR A 137 8.22 -9.87 -3.07
C TYR A 137 8.30 -11.38 -3.27
N SER A 138 7.43 -11.97 -4.09
CA SER A 138 7.53 -13.40 -4.44
C SER A 138 8.82 -13.74 -5.20
N ARG A 139 9.34 -12.80 -6.00
CA ARG A 139 10.63 -12.96 -6.69
C ARG A 139 11.81 -12.89 -5.73
N TRP A 140 11.66 -12.17 -4.63
CA TRP A 140 12.68 -12.06 -3.58
C TRP A 140 12.49 -13.09 -2.46
N GLY A 141 11.69 -14.13 -2.71
CA GLY A 141 11.58 -15.30 -1.86
C GLY A 141 10.54 -15.21 -0.75
N LEU A 142 9.64 -14.21 -0.75
CA LEU A 142 8.51 -14.20 0.18
C LEU A 142 7.42 -15.18 -0.30
N THR A 143 6.82 -15.88 0.65
CA THR A 143 5.65 -16.74 0.38
C THR A 143 4.38 -15.91 0.22
N THR A 144 3.34 -16.48 -0.39
CA THR A 144 2.03 -15.81 -0.54
C THR A 144 1.45 -15.38 0.80
N ASP A 145 1.57 -16.21 1.84
CA ASP A 145 1.14 -15.89 3.21
C ASP A 145 1.90 -14.68 3.78
N GLN A 146 3.21 -14.62 3.59
CA GLN A 146 4.03 -13.49 4.04
C GLN A 146 3.65 -12.19 3.31
N VAL A 147 3.41 -12.24 2.00
CA VAL A 147 2.98 -11.07 1.24
C VAL A 147 1.58 -10.61 1.67
N ALA A 148 0.67 -11.53 1.91
CA ALA A 148 -0.66 -11.20 2.42
C ALA A 148 -0.61 -10.54 3.80
N LYS A 149 0.20 -11.07 4.74
CA LYS A 149 0.43 -10.45 6.06
C LYS A 149 1.07 -9.06 5.96
N LEU A 150 2.00 -8.87 5.00
CA LEU A 150 2.60 -7.58 4.71
C LEU A 150 1.55 -6.56 4.25
N ILE A 151 0.67 -6.94 3.32
CA ILE A 151 -0.41 -6.08 2.82
C ILE A 151 -1.38 -5.72 3.95
N LEU A 152 -1.75 -6.68 4.80
CA LEU A 152 -2.61 -6.44 5.96
C LEU A 152 -1.97 -5.49 6.97
N PHE A 153 -0.67 -5.66 7.23
CA PHE A 153 0.09 -4.77 8.11
C PHE A 153 0.10 -3.33 7.57
N CYS A 154 0.35 -3.13 6.27
CA CYS A 154 0.29 -1.82 5.63
C CYS A 154 -1.14 -1.24 5.70
N GLY A 155 -2.17 -2.03 5.40
CA GLY A 155 -3.57 -1.60 5.50
C GLY A 155 -3.96 -1.18 6.92
N PHE A 156 -3.50 -1.92 7.93
CA PHE A 156 -3.72 -1.57 9.34
C PHE A 156 -3.00 -0.26 9.71
N THR A 157 -1.78 -0.03 9.20
CA THR A 157 -1.05 1.24 9.39
C THR A 157 -1.80 2.42 8.77
N VAL A 158 -2.41 2.22 7.59
CA VAL A 158 -3.30 3.21 6.95
C VAL A 158 -4.51 3.52 7.85
N GLY A 159 -5.18 2.48 8.36
CA GLY A 159 -6.31 2.62 9.28
C GLY A 159 -5.94 3.40 10.54
N LEU A 160 -4.81 3.05 11.19
CA LEU A 160 -4.30 3.78 12.35
C LEU A 160 -4.00 5.25 12.02
N GLY A 161 -3.36 5.50 10.87
CA GLY A 161 -3.05 6.86 10.44
C GLY A 161 -4.30 7.73 10.29
N LEU A 162 -5.34 7.21 9.63
CA LEU A 162 -6.63 7.90 9.48
C LEU A 162 -7.35 8.07 10.82
N THR A 163 -7.33 7.06 11.68
CA THR A 163 -7.95 7.12 13.02
C THR A 163 -7.28 8.18 13.88
N ILE A 164 -5.95 8.25 13.87
CA ILE A 164 -5.22 9.23 14.69
C ILE A 164 -5.38 10.64 14.13
N LEU A 165 -5.19 10.83 12.83
CA LEU A 165 -5.33 12.15 12.21
C LEU A 165 -6.77 12.63 12.29
N GLY A 166 -7.74 11.75 12.02
CA GLY A 166 -9.17 12.06 12.13
C GLY A 166 -9.59 12.35 13.57
N GLY A 167 -9.17 11.54 14.53
CA GLY A 167 -9.41 11.78 15.94
C GLY A 167 -8.84 13.11 16.42
N SER A 168 -7.61 13.44 15.99
CA SER A 168 -6.99 14.74 16.27
C SER A 168 -7.77 15.89 15.63
N ALA A 169 -8.22 15.75 14.40
CA ALA A 169 -9.03 16.75 13.71
C ALA A 169 -10.36 17.01 14.41
N LEU A 170 -11.04 15.96 14.90
CA LEU A 170 -12.28 16.09 15.69
C LEU A 170 -12.06 16.82 17.00
N LEU A 171 -10.91 16.69 17.63
CA LEU A 171 -10.59 17.38 18.88
C LEU A 171 -10.18 18.84 18.66
N PHE A 172 -9.38 19.11 17.63
CA PHE A 172 -8.88 20.48 17.37
C PHE A 172 -9.90 21.34 16.63
N ARG A 173 -10.80 20.76 15.85
CA ARG A 173 -11.82 21.44 15.05
C ARG A 173 -13.21 20.80 15.19
N PRO A 174 -13.75 20.69 16.42
CA PRO A 174 -15.05 20.04 16.66
C PRO A 174 -16.20 20.76 15.98
N GLU A 175 -16.09 22.08 15.76
CA GLU A 175 -17.12 22.88 15.11
C GLU A 175 -17.31 22.45 13.64
N LEU A 176 -16.21 22.27 12.90
CA LEU A 176 -16.28 21.83 11.51
C LEU A 176 -16.99 20.47 11.38
N ALA A 177 -16.66 19.52 12.27
CA ALA A 177 -17.32 18.22 12.29
C ALA A 177 -18.80 18.33 12.67
N ARG A 178 -19.16 19.20 13.62
CA ARG A 178 -20.55 19.47 13.99
C ARG A 178 -21.33 20.03 12.79
N ASP A 179 -20.79 20.99 12.10
CA ASP A 179 -21.47 21.68 10.99
C ASP A 179 -21.69 20.73 9.79
N ILE A 180 -20.78 19.77 9.60
CA ILE A 180 -20.89 18.75 8.56
C ILE A 180 -21.87 17.64 8.94
N THR A 181 -21.79 17.15 10.18
CA THR A 181 -22.51 15.93 10.60
C THR A 181 -23.83 16.20 11.30
N GLY A 182 -24.06 17.44 11.75
CA GLY A 182 -25.19 17.80 12.62
C GLY A 182 -25.09 17.23 14.04
N LEU A 183 -23.97 16.57 14.39
CA LEU A 183 -23.78 16.00 15.72
C LEU A 183 -23.50 17.08 16.75
N GLN A 184 -23.93 16.85 17.98
CA GLN A 184 -23.62 17.73 19.08
C GLN A 184 -22.12 17.73 19.40
N LYS A 185 -21.56 18.90 19.75
CA LYS A 185 -20.13 19.07 20.05
C LYS A 185 -19.57 18.03 21.06
N PRO A 186 -20.25 17.68 22.17
CA PRO A 186 -19.77 16.64 23.08
C PRO A 186 -19.59 15.29 22.43
N ILE A 187 -20.48 14.92 21.49
CA ILE A 187 -20.40 13.65 20.76
C ILE A 187 -19.18 13.65 19.82
N VAL A 188 -18.94 14.75 19.13
CA VAL A 188 -17.77 14.92 18.26
C VAL A 188 -16.47 14.77 19.07
N ILE A 189 -16.39 15.43 20.23
CA ILE A 189 -15.23 15.32 21.13
C ILE A 189 -15.08 13.88 21.64
N ALA A 190 -16.17 13.24 22.07
CA ALA A 190 -16.13 11.85 22.53
C ALA A 190 -15.63 10.90 21.45
N LEU A 191 -16.03 11.07 20.19
CA LEU A 191 -15.53 10.33 19.05
C LEU A 191 -14.02 10.54 18.84
N GLY A 192 -13.55 11.79 18.92
CA GLY A 192 -12.12 12.10 18.83
C GLY A 192 -11.30 11.42 19.93
N VAL A 193 -11.78 11.48 21.18
CA VAL A 193 -11.16 10.78 22.32
C VAL A 193 -11.17 9.27 22.11
N ALA A 194 -12.28 8.71 21.63
CA ALA A 194 -12.38 7.27 21.33
C ALA A 194 -11.37 6.82 20.26
N CYS A 195 -11.19 7.60 19.18
CA CYS A 195 -10.21 7.33 18.13
C CYS A 195 -8.79 7.30 18.69
N LEU A 196 -8.40 8.30 19.48
CA LEU A 196 -7.06 8.35 20.09
C LEU A 196 -6.91 7.29 21.19
N GLY A 197 -7.97 6.99 21.92
CA GLY A 197 -8.04 5.91 22.90
C GLY A 197 -7.79 4.54 22.26
N LEU A 198 -8.38 4.26 21.09
CA LEU A 198 -8.14 3.03 20.33
C LEU A 198 -6.68 2.90 19.87
N ALA A 199 -6.09 3.98 19.38
CA ALA A 199 -4.68 3.99 19.00
C ALA A 199 -3.76 3.76 20.21
N SER A 200 -4.08 4.39 21.35
CA SER A 200 -3.35 4.21 22.60
C SER A 200 -3.50 2.78 23.15
N ALA A 201 -4.72 2.22 23.11
CA ALA A 201 -4.99 0.84 23.49
C ALA A 201 -4.22 -0.16 22.63
N TYR A 202 -4.09 0.11 21.32
CA TYR A 202 -3.27 -0.71 20.43
C TYR A 202 -1.80 -0.72 20.87
N VAL A 203 -1.21 0.42 21.18
CA VAL A 203 0.18 0.51 21.67
C VAL A 203 0.32 -0.16 23.04
N ALA A 204 -0.64 0.07 23.94
CA ALA A 204 -0.65 -0.56 25.27
C ALA A 204 -0.73 -2.09 25.18
N THR A 205 -1.59 -2.62 24.29
CA THR A 205 -1.67 -4.07 24.05
C THR A 205 -0.35 -4.61 23.48
N ALA A 206 0.29 -3.89 22.55
CA ALA A 206 1.61 -4.28 22.02
C ALA A 206 2.71 -4.24 23.08
N ALA A 207 2.60 -3.34 24.10
CA ALA A 207 3.54 -3.25 25.22
C ALA A 207 3.35 -4.38 26.24
N LEU A 208 2.10 -4.73 26.54
CA LEU A 208 1.73 -5.73 27.55
C LEU A 208 1.86 -7.17 27.02
N HIS A 209 1.76 -7.37 25.71
CA HIS A 209 1.83 -8.68 25.09
C HIS A 209 3.27 -9.22 25.08
N ARG A 210 3.48 -10.38 25.71
CA ARG A 210 4.73 -11.12 25.59
C ARG A 210 4.92 -11.60 24.15
N ARG A 211 6.15 -11.52 23.63
CA ARG A 211 6.49 -11.98 22.27
C ARG A 211 5.95 -13.39 22.02
N GLY A 212 5.15 -13.54 20.96
CA GLY A 212 4.70 -14.86 20.49
C GLY A 212 3.21 -15.18 20.68
N GLN A 213 2.41 -14.30 21.26
CA GLN A 213 0.96 -14.54 21.30
C GLN A 213 0.35 -14.39 19.88
N VAL A 214 -0.32 -15.44 19.48
CA VAL A 214 -0.96 -15.56 18.17
C VAL A 214 -2.44 -15.21 18.31
N ILE A 215 -2.88 -14.18 17.62
CA ILE A 215 -4.30 -13.92 17.43
C ILE A 215 -4.77 -14.80 16.28
N LYS A 216 -5.45 -15.90 16.62
CA LYS A 216 -6.06 -16.78 15.61
C LYS A 216 -7.35 -16.16 15.11
N VAL A 217 -7.39 -15.75 13.86
CA VAL A 217 -8.61 -15.31 13.18
C VAL A 217 -8.93 -16.36 12.13
N ARG A 218 -9.88 -17.26 12.46
CA ARG A 218 -10.27 -18.39 11.60
C ARG A 218 -9.07 -19.28 11.25
N THR A 219 -8.63 -19.29 9.99
CA THR A 219 -7.48 -20.07 9.48
C THR A 219 -6.17 -19.28 9.51
N TRP A 220 -6.20 -18.00 9.88
CA TRP A 220 -5.04 -17.11 9.84
C TRP A 220 -4.47 -16.89 11.24
N SER A 221 -3.17 -17.02 11.36
CA SER A 221 -2.41 -16.66 12.56
C SER A 221 -1.76 -15.29 12.32
N LEU A 222 -2.32 -14.26 12.95
CA LEU A 222 -1.73 -12.93 13.00
C LEU A 222 -0.99 -12.79 14.33
N TYR A 223 0.24 -12.35 14.27
CA TYR A 223 1.03 -12.04 15.46
C TYR A 223 0.84 -10.58 15.84
N MET A 224 0.71 -10.30 17.14
CA MET A 224 0.78 -8.92 17.61
C MET A 224 2.17 -8.36 17.29
N PRO A 225 2.29 -7.20 16.62
CA PRO A 225 3.60 -6.64 16.34
C PRO A 225 4.30 -6.25 17.65
N PRO A 226 5.63 -6.35 17.71
CA PRO A 226 6.39 -5.90 18.89
C PRO A 226 6.22 -4.39 19.04
N LEU A 227 6.31 -3.91 20.29
CA LEU A 227 6.10 -2.51 20.66
C LEU A 227 6.80 -1.51 19.71
N ARG A 228 8.05 -1.79 19.33
CA ARG A 228 8.80 -0.92 18.41
C ARG A 228 8.11 -0.75 17.05
N LEU A 229 7.50 -1.80 16.51
CA LEU A 229 6.77 -1.74 15.25
C LEU A 229 5.41 -1.07 15.44
N ALA A 230 4.70 -1.32 16.54
CA ALA A 230 3.43 -0.66 16.86
C ALA A 230 3.61 0.85 17.02
N VAL A 231 4.64 1.28 17.73
CA VAL A 231 4.98 2.72 17.88
C VAL A 231 5.35 3.33 16.53
N ALA A 232 6.14 2.62 15.70
CA ALA A 232 6.49 3.10 14.38
C ALA A 232 5.24 3.28 13.49
N GLN A 233 4.25 2.38 13.55
CA GLN A 233 2.98 2.52 12.81
C GLN A 233 2.17 3.74 13.25
N VAL A 234 2.08 3.96 14.58
CA VAL A 234 1.35 5.10 15.17
C VAL A 234 2.00 6.45 14.83
N ILE A 235 3.30 6.46 14.54
CA ILE A 235 4.01 7.68 14.11
C ILE A 235 3.91 7.84 12.58
N VAL A 236 4.31 6.82 11.83
CA VAL A 236 4.47 6.93 10.37
C VAL A 236 3.11 6.96 9.66
N GLY A 237 2.08 6.30 10.22
CA GLY A 237 0.71 6.32 9.71
C GLY A 237 0.12 7.73 9.60
N PRO A 238 -0.08 8.44 10.70
CA PRO A 238 -0.64 9.79 10.66
C PRO A 238 0.30 10.80 9.99
N LEU A 239 1.63 10.63 10.11
CA LEU A 239 2.60 11.48 9.41
C LEU A 239 2.42 11.41 7.89
N ASN A 240 2.19 10.22 7.34
CA ASN A 240 1.87 10.07 5.92
C ASN A 240 0.66 10.93 5.52
N PHE A 241 -0.47 10.80 6.24
CA PHE A 241 -1.68 11.55 5.91
C PHE A 241 -1.55 13.05 6.18
N ALA A 242 -0.80 13.43 7.20
CA ALA A 242 -0.45 14.83 7.44
C ALA A 242 0.34 15.43 6.27
N CYS A 243 1.31 14.68 5.71
CA CYS A 243 2.04 15.12 4.53
C CYS A 243 1.13 15.23 3.29
N VAL A 244 0.19 14.30 3.09
CA VAL A 244 -0.75 14.41 1.97
C VAL A 244 -1.68 15.61 2.13
N ALA A 245 -2.19 15.83 3.35
CA ALA A 245 -3.00 17.01 3.66
C ALA A 245 -2.20 18.31 3.47
N ALA A 246 -0.91 18.31 3.81
CA ALA A 246 -0.02 19.45 3.57
C ALA A 246 0.22 19.69 2.06
N CYS A 247 0.36 18.64 1.28
CA CYS A 247 0.45 18.76 -0.19
C CYS A 247 -0.83 19.39 -0.76
N LEU A 248 -2.01 18.95 -0.32
CA LEU A 248 -3.29 19.52 -0.72
C LEU A 248 -3.42 20.98 -0.23
N HIS A 249 -3.03 21.26 1.00
CA HIS A 249 -3.04 22.60 1.57
C HIS A 249 -2.19 23.59 0.76
N GLN A 250 -0.99 23.20 0.32
CA GLN A 250 -0.15 24.08 -0.50
C GLN A 250 -0.79 24.45 -1.83
N ALA A 251 -1.51 23.52 -2.45
CA ALA A 251 -2.24 23.81 -3.68
C ALA A 251 -3.44 24.72 -3.44
N LEU A 252 -4.21 24.47 -2.37
CA LEU A 252 -5.40 25.27 -2.03
C LEU A 252 -5.03 26.68 -1.53
N ALA A 253 -4.02 26.81 -0.67
CA ALA A 253 -3.54 28.07 -0.12
C ALA A 253 -2.92 29.02 -1.17
N ALA A 254 -2.73 28.56 -2.39
CA ALA A 254 -2.35 29.40 -3.51
C ALA A 254 -3.53 30.17 -4.11
N VAL A 255 -4.76 29.73 -3.89
CA VAL A 255 -5.98 30.28 -4.54
C VAL A 255 -7.03 30.76 -3.54
N THR A 256 -6.92 30.36 -2.26
CA THR A 256 -7.87 30.74 -1.22
C THR A 256 -7.18 30.75 0.16
N ASP A 257 -7.71 31.56 1.07
CA ASP A 257 -7.22 31.57 2.45
C ASP A 257 -7.82 30.42 3.24
N VAL A 258 -7.01 29.38 3.46
CA VAL A 258 -7.40 28.17 4.20
C VAL A 258 -6.34 27.76 5.19
N GLU A 259 -6.77 27.40 6.38
CA GLU A 259 -5.87 26.87 7.39
C GLU A 259 -5.56 25.39 7.18
N TYR A 260 -4.33 24.98 7.49
CA TYR A 260 -3.88 23.61 7.37
C TYR A 260 -4.76 22.60 8.11
N LEU A 261 -5.17 22.89 9.36
CA LEU A 261 -6.01 21.96 10.14
C LEU A 261 -7.39 21.76 9.53
N GLY A 262 -7.96 22.82 8.92
CA GLY A 262 -9.21 22.72 8.16
C GLY A 262 -9.05 21.79 6.95
N VAL A 263 -7.99 21.99 6.15
CA VAL A 263 -7.69 21.15 5.00
C VAL A 263 -7.40 19.70 5.42
N ALA A 264 -6.66 19.48 6.51
CA ALA A 264 -6.39 18.15 7.01
C ALA A 264 -7.67 17.41 7.44
N SER A 265 -8.59 18.12 8.12
CA SER A 265 -9.88 17.56 8.51
C SER A 265 -10.73 17.15 7.29
N VAL A 266 -10.83 18.04 6.31
CA VAL A 266 -11.56 17.78 5.06
C VAL A 266 -10.90 16.65 4.26
N TYR A 267 -9.57 16.60 4.23
CA TYR A 267 -8.84 15.51 3.55
C TYR A 267 -9.12 14.15 4.19
N VAL A 268 -9.18 14.04 5.53
CA VAL A 268 -9.55 12.79 6.21
C VAL A 268 -10.95 12.33 5.78
N ILE A 269 -11.92 13.24 5.78
CA ILE A 269 -13.29 12.94 5.35
C ILE A 269 -13.31 12.49 3.89
N ALA A 270 -12.63 13.22 3.01
CA ALA A 270 -12.53 12.89 1.59
C ALA A 270 -11.88 11.51 1.36
N ASN A 271 -10.83 11.21 2.13
CA ASN A 271 -10.12 9.93 2.03
C ASN A 271 -10.97 8.75 2.54
N VAL A 272 -11.63 8.92 3.68
CA VAL A 272 -12.57 7.90 4.23
C VAL A 272 -13.73 7.67 3.25
N THR A 273 -14.32 8.74 2.71
CA THR A 273 -15.39 8.64 1.70
C THR A 273 -14.90 7.92 0.45
N SER A 274 -13.67 8.21 -0.01
CA SER A 274 -13.06 7.53 -1.14
C SER A 274 -12.82 6.03 -0.88
N LEU A 275 -12.43 5.66 0.35
CA LEU A 275 -12.26 4.26 0.73
C LEU A 275 -13.60 3.50 0.77
N ILE A 276 -14.67 4.13 1.26
CA ILE A 276 -16.01 3.54 1.33
C ILE A 276 -16.62 3.40 -0.06
N THR A 277 -16.48 4.40 -0.91
CA THR A 277 -17.07 4.40 -2.27
C THR A 277 -16.28 3.56 -3.27
N HIS A 278 -15.07 3.13 -2.90
CA HIS A 278 -14.17 2.33 -3.76
C HIS A 278 -13.92 2.93 -5.15
N VAL A 279 -14.11 4.24 -5.31
CA VAL A 279 -13.89 4.91 -6.60
C VAL A 279 -12.40 4.89 -6.95
N PRO A 280 -12.05 4.48 -8.19
CA PRO A 280 -10.67 4.47 -8.67
C PRO A 280 -9.97 5.80 -8.45
N GLY A 281 -8.85 5.80 -7.69
CA GLY A 281 -8.08 7.00 -7.37
C GLY A 281 -8.85 8.08 -6.61
N GLY A 282 -10.04 7.77 -6.05
CA GLY A 282 -10.93 8.75 -5.44
C GLY A 282 -11.36 9.86 -6.41
N LEU A 283 -11.39 9.55 -7.74
CA LEU A 283 -11.70 10.53 -8.78
C LEU A 283 -13.12 11.07 -8.62
N GLY A 284 -13.24 12.37 -8.47
CA GLY A 284 -14.51 13.07 -8.25
C GLY A 284 -14.91 13.08 -6.78
N VAL A 285 -14.55 12.10 -5.96
CA VAL A 285 -14.93 12.04 -4.54
C VAL A 285 -14.14 13.05 -3.72
N ILE A 286 -12.81 13.06 -3.87
CA ILE A 286 -11.95 14.01 -3.15
C ILE A 286 -12.31 15.43 -3.56
N GLU A 287 -12.46 15.68 -4.86
CA GLU A 287 -12.83 17.00 -5.38
C GLU A 287 -14.19 17.45 -4.86
N SER A 288 -15.20 16.59 -4.92
CA SER A 288 -16.55 16.94 -4.47
C SER A 288 -16.58 17.24 -2.97
N VAL A 289 -15.90 16.43 -2.16
CA VAL A 289 -15.85 16.66 -0.70
C VAL A 289 -15.10 17.96 -0.38
N VAL A 290 -13.97 18.22 -1.03
CA VAL A 290 -13.19 19.45 -0.81
C VAL A 290 -14.00 20.69 -1.24
N MET A 291 -14.62 20.66 -2.43
CA MET A 291 -15.43 21.78 -2.92
C MET A 291 -16.69 22.01 -2.10
N PHE A 292 -17.25 20.96 -1.49
CA PHE A 292 -18.44 21.07 -0.66
C PHE A 292 -18.12 21.65 0.75
N LEU A 293 -16.96 21.27 1.30
CA LEU A 293 -16.62 21.58 2.70
C LEU A 293 -15.71 22.80 2.87
N LEU A 294 -14.98 23.21 1.84
CA LEU A 294 -14.13 24.39 1.91
C LEU A 294 -14.74 25.56 1.13
N PRO A 295 -14.78 26.75 1.75
CA PRO A 295 -15.21 27.95 1.04
C PRO A 295 -14.18 28.35 -0.01
N GLY A 296 -14.62 28.81 -1.15
CA GLY A 296 -13.75 29.41 -2.18
C GLY A 296 -14.28 29.20 -3.60
N ALA A 297 -14.08 30.22 -4.41
CA ALA A 297 -14.28 30.12 -5.85
C ALA A 297 -13.01 29.54 -6.50
N ASN A 298 -13.18 28.69 -7.53
CA ASN A 298 -12.08 28.18 -8.37
C ASN A 298 -11.12 27.17 -7.68
N LEU A 299 -11.59 26.36 -6.74
CA LEU A 299 -10.77 25.29 -6.12
C LEU A 299 -10.35 24.19 -7.11
N ILE A 300 -11.04 24.07 -8.25
CA ILE A 300 -10.79 23.02 -9.26
C ILE A 300 -9.34 23.06 -9.73
N GLY A 301 -8.80 24.25 -10.04
CA GLY A 301 -7.40 24.37 -10.48
C GLY A 301 -6.40 23.85 -9.45
N ALA A 302 -6.59 24.17 -8.17
CA ALA A 302 -5.76 23.67 -7.07
C ALA A 302 -5.88 22.15 -6.90
N LEU A 303 -7.07 21.59 -7.06
CA LEU A 303 -7.30 20.15 -7.00
C LEU A 303 -6.67 19.42 -8.18
N ILE A 304 -6.66 20.00 -9.37
CA ILE A 304 -5.93 19.49 -10.53
C ILE A 304 -4.43 19.44 -10.23
N VAL A 305 -3.86 20.50 -9.65
CA VAL A 305 -2.45 20.53 -9.26
C VAL A 305 -2.12 19.50 -8.19
N PHE A 306 -2.97 19.36 -7.17
CA PHE A 306 -2.82 18.29 -6.18
C PHE A 306 -2.82 16.90 -6.84
N ARG A 307 -3.74 16.65 -7.80
CA ARG A 307 -3.77 15.40 -8.58
C ARG A 307 -2.49 15.21 -9.39
N PHE A 308 -2.03 16.25 -10.03
CA PHE A 308 -0.80 16.19 -10.81
C PHE A 308 0.39 15.82 -9.92
N VAL A 309 0.59 16.53 -8.81
CA VAL A 309 1.75 16.36 -7.93
C VAL A 309 1.71 15.04 -7.18
N TYR A 310 0.54 14.65 -6.64
CA TYR A 310 0.46 13.49 -5.73
C TYR A 310 0.15 12.16 -6.43
N TYR A 311 -0.54 12.19 -7.58
CA TYR A 311 -0.96 10.98 -8.31
C TYR A 311 -0.24 10.80 -9.65
N LEU A 312 -0.27 11.81 -10.52
CA LEU A 312 0.24 11.66 -11.88
C LEU A 312 1.76 11.67 -11.96
N MET A 313 2.43 12.55 -11.20
CA MET A 313 3.90 12.62 -11.19
C MET A 313 4.53 11.33 -10.64
N PRO A 314 4.10 10.77 -9.49
CA PRO A 314 4.59 9.47 -9.05
C PRO A 314 4.26 8.33 -10.00
N LEU A 315 3.11 8.37 -10.68
CA LEU A 315 2.75 7.37 -11.69
C LEU A 315 3.68 7.44 -12.90
N ALA A 316 3.99 8.65 -13.38
CA ALA A 316 4.90 8.87 -14.50
C ALA A 316 6.33 8.34 -14.22
N ILE A 317 6.73 8.30 -12.95
CA ILE A 317 8.02 7.70 -12.52
C ILE A 317 7.87 6.20 -12.25
N GLY A 318 6.80 5.80 -11.55
CA GLY A 318 6.61 4.43 -11.09
C GLY A 318 6.29 3.44 -12.21
N LEU A 319 5.55 3.87 -13.24
CA LEU A 319 5.22 3.01 -14.37
C LEU A 319 6.46 2.61 -15.20
N PRO A 320 7.33 3.54 -15.65
CA PRO A 320 8.60 3.18 -16.31
C PRO A 320 9.50 2.33 -15.41
N LEU A 321 9.56 2.63 -14.11
CA LEU A 321 10.34 1.86 -13.14
C LEU A 321 9.84 0.43 -13.02
N PHE A 322 8.51 0.22 -13.01
CA PHE A 322 7.89 -1.11 -13.06
C PHE A 322 8.26 -1.85 -14.35
N LEU A 323 8.12 -1.21 -15.50
CA LEU A 323 8.44 -1.81 -16.80
C LEU A 323 9.92 -2.15 -16.93
N ALA A 324 10.81 -1.25 -16.49
CA ALA A 324 12.25 -1.49 -16.50
C ALA A 324 12.63 -2.69 -15.63
N THR A 325 12.06 -2.80 -14.41
CA THR A 325 12.30 -3.95 -13.54
C THR A 325 11.78 -5.25 -14.13
N GLU A 326 10.61 -5.23 -14.80
CA GLU A 326 10.06 -6.40 -15.50
C GLU A 326 10.98 -6.88 -16.63
N LEU A 327 11.48 -5.95 -17.44
CA LEU A 327 12.40 -6.24 -18.56
C LEU A 327 13.72 -6.81 -18.04
N LEU A 328 14.30 -6.22 -16.99
CA LEU A 328 15.55 -6.70 -16.38
C LEU A 328 15.40 -8.12 -15.81
N PHE A 329 14.29 -8.41 -15.13
CA PHE A 329 14.03 -9.75 -14.61
C PHE A 329 13.78 -10.77 -15.72
N ARG A 330 13.16 -10.35 -16.83
CA ARG A 330 12.95 -11.20 -18.00
C ARG A 330 14.28 -11.56 -18.66
N LYS A 331 15.17 -10.57 -18.85
CA LYS A 331 16.50 -10.75 -19.44
C LYS A 331 17.39 -11.70 -18.60
N ARG A 332 17.39 -11.54 -17.27
CA ARG A 332 18.15 -12.44 -16.37
C ARG A 332 17.67 -13.90 -16.44
N ARG A 333 16.39 -14.14 -16.73
CA ARG A 333 15.86 -15.50 -16.93
C ARG A 333 16.31 -16.11 -18.25
N CYS A 334 16.38 -15.35 -19.34
CA CYS A 334 16.85 -15.85 -20.63
C CYS A 334 18.35 -16.19 -20.60
N ASN A 335 19.14 -15.47 -19.80
CA ASN A 335 20.60 -15.67 -19.70
C ASN A 335 21.00 -16.66 -18.59
N SER A 336 20.08 -17.40 -17.99
CA SER A 336 20.44 -18.40 -16.98
C SER A 336 20.92 -19.67 -17.67
N PRO A 337 22.01 -20.34 -17.19
CA PRO A 337 22.58 -21.55 -17.82
C PRO A 337 21.60 -22.72 -17.96
N LEU A 338 20.50 -22.70 -17.23
CA LEU A 338 19.41 -23.67 -17.33
C LEU A 338 18.49 -23.43 -18.54
N ALA A 339 18.45 -22.21 -19.09
CA ALA A 339 17.70 -21.92 -20.30
C ALA A 339 18.47 -22.37 -21.55
N GLU A 340 19.78 -22.27 -21.52
CA GLU A 340 20.66 -22.73 -22.62
C GLU A 340 20.66 -24.26 -22.79
N LYS A 341 20.60 -24.99 -21.66
CA LYS A 341 20.45 -26.46 -21.69
C LYS A 341 19.08 -26.96 -22.18
N ALA A 342 18.05 -26.15 -22.09
CA ALA A 342 16.70 -26.49 -22.56
C ALA A 342 16.48 -26.18 -24.06
N LEU A 343 17.38 -25.44 -24.69
CA LEU A 343 17.39 -25.18 -26.14
C LEU A 343 18.27 -26.17 -26.92
N GLN A 344 19.09 -27.00 -26.23
CA GLN A 344 19.97 -27.99 -26.81
C GLN A 344 19.40 -29.41 -26.73
N GLN A 345 18.20 -29.60 -26.19
CA GLN A 345 17.41 -30.85 -26.20
C GLN A 345 16.13 -30.69 -27.05
#